data_d834d9e558481ee5ed9b166023129d08
#
_entry.id   d834d9e558481ee5ed9b166023129d08
#
_cell.length_a   1.000
_cell.length_b   1.000
_cell.length_c   1.000
_cell.angle_alpha   90.00
_cell.angle_beta   90.00
_cell.angle_gamma   90.00
#
_symmetry.space_group_name_H-M   'P 1'
#
loop_
_entity.id
_entity.type
_entity.pdbx_description
1 polymer ?
#
loop_
_entity_poly.entity_id
_entity_poly.type
_entity_poly.pdbx_seq_one_letter_code
_entity_poly.pdbx_strand_id
1 'polypeptide(L)'
;MTLTPEQKDIIDKYVKKPEWRVAGKRADFNAIGERFGVSPVVARVITNRGVTGEKAIAMYLDGDWDSMHDPALMKDMVEAGEIIKEKLSDNRRIRIISDYDVDGVTSNYILLLGLRRTWAALHGSCADDCTVVDYDIPHRVHDGYGINKRLIDAAIADGVDTIITCDNGIAAIEQVRYAKERGLTVIVTDHHQIPFEESDGGERVYMLPRADAVIDNQRQDCEYPFKGLCGAGVAFKLIQYMYRICGIAESEVNEFMEILGLATNCDMMDLVDENRIYVKYALESLKDSRNPGLNALMRLSGRNEKKISTYDLGFLIGPCINAAGRLGDAKQSLEFLLERDPNVAEARARELLAVNNERKSMTEAGARHITDMLETATVNGEFGQAATLADKVLVVYIPAVHESVVGIIASRLKEAYTRPAMVFTDAETPGILKGSGRSIDSYNMFEELNRFREMFTAFGGHAMA
;
A
#
# COMPACT_ATOMS: atom_id res chain seq x y z
N MET A 1 -23.65 6.31 -24.30
CA MET A 1 -25.01 6.63 -24.85
C MET A 1 -25.33 8.09 -24.60
N THR A 2 -25.98 8.82 -25.52
CA THR A 2 -26.43 10.20 -25.26
C THR A 2 -27.86 10.15 -24.75
N LEU A 3 -28.04 10.34 -23.44
CA LEU A 3 -29.36 10.30 -22.81
C LEU A 3 -30.23 11.50 -23.23
N THR A 4 -31.53 11.29 -23.42
CA THR A 4 -32.52 12.37 -23.60
C THR A 4 -32.70 13.13 -22.27
N PRO A 5 -33.24 14.35 -22.27
CA PRO A 5 -33.57 15.08 -21.03
C PRO A 5 -34.45 14.27 -20.06
N GLU A 6 -35.47 13.59 -20.58
CA GLU A 6 -36.36 12.73 -19.77
C GLU A 6 -35.64 11.54 -19.14
N GLN A 7 -34.71 10.91 -19.89
CA GLN A 7 -33.88 9.83 -19.37
C GLN A 7 -32.93 10.32 -18.28
N LYS A 8 -32.33 11.52 -18.42
CA LYS A 8 -31.54 12.15 -17.40
C LYS A 8 -32.34 12.42 -16.12
N ASP A 9 -33.56 12.91 -16.24
CA ASP A 9 -34.44 13.13 -15.08
C ASP A 9 -34.76 11.84 -14.32
N ILE A 10 -34.83 10.70 -15.01
CA ILE A 10 -34.98 9.38 -14.37
C ILE A 10 -33.68 9.03 -13.58
N ILE A 11 -32.54 9.16 -14.22
CA ILE A 11 -31.23 8.84 -13.60
C ILE A 11 -30.97 9.74 -12.38
N ASP A 12 -31.21 11.04 -12.50
CA ASP A 12 -30.99 12.04 -11.45
C ASP A 12 -31.77 11.78 -10.15
N LYS A 13 -32.88 11.02 -10.21
CA LYS A 13 -33.61 10.57 -9.01
C LYS A 13 -32.81 9.60 -8.15
N TYR A 14 -31.90 8.83 -8.77
CA TYR A 14 -31.11 7.81 -8.10
C TYR A 14 -29.68 8.23 -7.79
N VAL A 15 -29.18 9.32 -8.37
CA VAL A 15 -27.85 9.86 -8.11
C VAL A 15 -27.90 10.89 -7.00
N LYS A 16 -27.26 10.60 -5.87
CA LYS A 16 -27.19 11.55 -4.75
C LYS A 16 -26.26 12.72 -5.10
N LYS A 17 -26.74 13.95 -4.90
CA LYS A 17 -25.89 15.13 -4.99
C LYS A 17 -25.01 15.24 -3.74
N PRO A 18 -23.71 15.58 -3.90
CA PRO A 18 -22.82 15.77 -2.76
C PRO A 18 -23.28 16.93 -1.88
N GLU A 19 -23.29 16.70 -0.57
CA GLU A 19 -23.58 17.73 0.42
C GLU A 19 -22.27 18.16 1.11
N TRP A 20 -21.94 19.43 1.03
CA TRP A 20 -20.77 19.98 1.68
C TRP A 20 -21.06 20.35 3.12
N ARG A 21 -20.25 19.83 4.06
CA ARG A 21 -20.32 20.14 5.47
C ARG A 21 -18.98 20.61 6.00
N VAL A 22 -19.00 21.61 6.87
CA VAL A 22 -17.78 22.06 7.58
C VAL A 22 -17.56 21.15 8.78
N ALA A 23 -16.36 20.56 8.87
CA ALA A 23 -16.00 19.74 10.02
C ALA A 23 -16.03 20.55 11.32
N GLY A 24 -16.70 19.98 12.34
CA GLY A 24 -17.09 20.69 13.55
C GLY A 24 -16.11 20.56 14.73
N LYS A 25 -14.84 20.19 14.54
CA LYS A 25 -13.87 20.17 15.64
C LYS A 25 -13.69 21.56 16.21
N ARG A 26 -13.71 21.68 17.55
CA ARG A 26 -13.62 22.94 18.28
C ARG A 26 -12.19 23.16 18.79
N ALA A 27 -11.61 24.33 18.50
CA ALA A 27 -10.35 24.82 19.05
C ALA A 27 -10.31 26.34 18.93
N ASP A 28 -9.40 26.99 19.64
CA ASP A 28 -9.10 28.40 19.43
C ASP A 28 -8.16 28.57 18.23
N PHE A 29 -8.73 28.66 17.05
CA PHE A 29 -7.98 28.76 15.80
C PHE A 29 -7.21 30.08 15.68
N ASN A 30 -7.64 31.14 16.38
CA ASN A 30 -6.90 32.41 16.39
C ASN A 30 -5.64 32.27 17.23
N ALA A 31 -5.75 31.74 18.46
CA ALA A 31 -4.59 31.51 19.31
C ALA A 31 -3.56 30.56 18.67
N ILE A 32 -4.03 29.48 18.01
CA ILE A 32 -3.16 28.56 17.26
C ILE A 32 -2.50 29.33 16.10
N GLY A 33 -3.26 30.13 15.35
CA GLY A 33 -2.75 30.92 14.23
C GLY A 33 -1.66 31.90 14.65
N GLU A 34 -1.90 32.66 15.72
CA GLU A 34 -0.93 33.61 16.28
C GLU A 34 0.35 32.90 16.76
N ARG A 35 0.20 31.78 17.47
CA ARG A 35 1.35 31.04 18.00
C ARG A 35 2.26 30.44 16.92
N PHE A 36 1.68 29.89 15.86
CA PHE A 36 2.42 29.17 14.80
C PHE A 36 2.59 29.98 13.52
N GLY A 37 2.20 31.25 13.48
CA GLY A 37 2.35 32.10 12.30
C GLY A 37 1.53 31.63 11.08
N VAL A 38 0.39 30.97 11.32
CA VAL A 38 -0.53 30.50 10.27
C VAL A 38 -1.89 31.16 10.34
N SER A 39 -2.63 31.20 9.25
CA SER A 39 -3.99 31.76 9.29
C SER A 39 -4.93 30.89 10.14
N PRO A 40 -6.00 31.44 10.73
CA PRO A 40 -6.99 30.68 11.45
C PRO A 40 -7.66 29.58 10.62
N VAL A 41 -7.73 29.74 9.29
CA VAL A 41 -8.22 28.72 8.35
C VAL A 41 -7.27 27.54 8.30
N VAL A 42 -5.96 27.81 8.20
CA VAL A 42 -4.94 26.75 8.22
C VAL A 42 -4.94 26.03 9.57
N ALA A 43 -5.03 26.78 10.69
CA ALA A 43 -5.15 26.19 12.02
C ALA A 43 -6.35 25.25 12.13
N ARG A 44 -7.51 25.62 11.55
CA ARG A 44 -8.70 24.77 11.49
C ARG A 44 -8.45 23.50 10.66
N VAL A 45 -7.80 23.61 9.51
CA VAL A 45 -7.47 22.45 8.65
C VAL A 45 -6.58 21.47 9.41
N ILE A 46 -5.54 21.95 10.09
CA ILE A 46 -4.63 21.14 10.91
C ILE A 46 -5.41 20.39 11.99
N THR A 47 -6.22 21.13 12.77
CA THR A 47 -7.03 20.55 13.85
C THR A 47 -8.07 19.53 13.35
N ASN A 48 -8.68 19.79 12.19
CA ASN A 48 -9.65 18.87 11.56
C ASN A 48 -9.00 17.55 11.14
N ARG A 49 -7.69 17.54 10.84
CA ARG A 49 -6.90 16.33 10.58
C ARG A 49 -6.52 15.55 11.84
N GLY A 50 -6.98 15.98 13.03
CA GLY A 50 -6.67 15.32 14.29
C GLY A 50 -5.38 15.78 14.95
N VAL A 51 -4.63 16.68 14.32
CA VAL A 51 -3.39 17.23 14.87
C VAL A 51 -3.73 18.29 15.92
N THR A 52 -3.51 17.94 17.20
CA THR A 52 -3.85 18.80 18.35
C THR A 52 -2.69 18.85 19.33
N GLY A 53 -2.59 19.98 20.06
CA GLY A 53 -1.49 20.22 21.00
C GLY A 53 -0.25 20.80 20.32
N GLU A 54 0.53 21.53 21.10
CA GLU A 54 1.63 22.36 20.59
C GLU A 54 2.72 21.54 19.88
N LYS A 55 3.15 20.42 20.49
CA LYS A 55 4.19 19.55 19.94
C LYS A 55 3.77 18.94 18.58
N ALA A 56 2.53 18.42 18.52
CA ALA A 56 2.04 17.81 17.29
C ALA A 56 1.86 18.84 16.16
N ILE A 57 1.39 20.06 16.47
CA ILE A 57 1.25 21.13 15.49
C ILE A 57 2.63 21.61 15.01
N ALA A 58 3.60 21.76 15.91
CA ALA A 58 4.98 22.12 15.57
C ALA A 58 5.58 21.05 14.62
N MET A 59 5.50 19.78 14.99
CA MET A 59 5.97 18.67 14.13
C MET A 59 5.26 18.64 12.77
N TYR A 60 3.93 18.89 12.75
CA TYR A 60 3.17 18.94 11.52
C TYR A 60 3.63 20.04 10.56
N LEU A 61 3.99 21.21 11.07
CA LEU A 61 4.43 22.37 10.27
C LEU A 61 5.90 22.26 9.89
N ASP A 62 6.76 22.00 10.88
CA ASP A 62 8.21 22.17 10.79
C ASP A 62 9.01 20.91 11.14
N GLY A 63 8.33 19.76 11.30
CA GLY A 63 8.98 18.49 11.62
C GLY A 63 10.09 18.14 10.62
N ASP A 64 11.18 17.64 11.17
CA ASP A 64 12.41 17.26 10.48
C ASP A 64 12.90 15.88 10.95
N TRP A 65 14.13 15.52 10.58
CA TRP A 65 14.76 14.27 10.98
C TRP A 65 14.77 14.05 12.51
N ASP A 66 15.10 15.09 13.28
CA ASP A 66 15.22 15.01 14.75
C ASP A 66 13.84 14.87 15.43
N SER A 67 12.77 15.11 14.68
CA SER A 67 11.38 14.93 15.12
C SER A 67 10.90 13.49 15.01
N MET A 68 11.65 12.60 14.35
CA MET A 68 11.26 11.21 14.15
C MET A 68 11.40 10.37 15.41
N HIS A 69 10.57 9.35 15.55
CA HIS A 69 10.59 8.45 16.68
C HIS A 69 11.73 7.41 16.58
N ASP A 70 12.23 6.99 17.72
CA ASP A 70 13.28 5.97 17.81
C ASP A 70 12.76 4.60 17.31
N PRO A 71 13.41 3.99 16.32
CA PRO A 71 13.01 2.67 15.81
C PRO A 71 13.02 1.57 16.88
N ALA A 72 13.89 1.66 17.88
CA ALA A 72 13.98 0.67 18.96
C ALA A 72 12.71 0.58 19.83
N LEU A 73 11.80 1.55 19.75
CA LEU A 73 10.50 1.51 20.42
C LEU A 73 9.50 0.55 19.76
N MET A 74 9.76 0.12 18.51
CA MET A 74 8.92 -0.90 17.89
C MET A 74 9.15 -2.25 18.53
N LYS A 75 8.06 -2.93 18.85
CA LYS A 75 8.12 -4.28 19.40
C LYS A 75 8.87 -5.23 18.47
N ASP A 76 9.73 -6.06 19.03
CA ASP A 76 10.61 -7.04 18.37
C ASP A 76 11.67 -6.42 17.41
N MET A 77 11.81 -5.09 17.34
CA MET A 77 12.81 -4.41 16.50
C MET A 77 14.24 -4.79 16.91
N VAL A 78 14.51 -4.80 18.21
CA VAL A 78 15.84 -5.12 18.76
C VAL A 78 16.17 -6.58 18.45
N GLU A 79 15.25 -7.50 18.70
CA GLU A 79 15.42 -8.93 18.46
C GLU A 79 15.63 -9.24 16.98
N ALA A 80 14.80 -8.66 16.10
CA ALA A 80 14.97 -8.78 14.65
C ALA A 80 16.33 -8.26 14.19
N GLY A 81 16.76 -7.10 14.70
CA GLY A 81 18.05 -6.52 14.35
C GLY A 81 19.23 -7.40 14.72
N GLU A 82 19.23 -8.00 15.91
CA GLU A 82 20.29 -8.92 16.34
C GLU A 82 20.29 -10.21 15.50
N ILE A 83 19.12 -10.79 15.20
CA ILE A 83 19.01 -11.96 14.33
C ILE A 83 19.57 -11.63 12.94
N ILE A 84 19.15 -10.54 12.31
CA ILE A 84 19.62 -10.15 10.98
C ILE A 84 21.13 -9.91 10.98
N LYS A 85 21.65 -9.21 11.98
CA LYS A 85 23.09 -8.94 12.12
C LYS A 85 23.91 -10.23 12.21
N GLU A 86 23.46 -11.20 13.01
CA GLU A 86 24.08 -12.53 13.10
C GLU A 86 24.08 -13.22 11.73
N LYS A 87 22.91 -13.29 11.09
CA LYS A 87 22.76 -13.95 9.78
C LYS A 87 23.64 -13.31 8.71
N LEU A 88 23.70 -11.99 8.65
CA LEU A 88 24.55 -11.26 7.70
C LEU A 88 26.04 -11.49 8.01
N SER A 89 26.45 -11.47 9.30
CA SER A 89 27.84 -11.73 9.71
C SER A 89 28.30 -13.14 9.29
N ASP A 90 27.42 -14.11 9.37
CA ASP A 90 27.67 -15.52 9.02
C ASP A 90 27.50 -15.82 7.53
N ASN A 91 27.25 -14.81 6.69
CA ASN A 91 26.95 -14.95 5.28
C ASN A 91 25.76 -15.90 5.00
N ARG A 92 24.75 -15.94 5.87
CA ARG A 92 23.53 -16.69 5.66
C ARG A 92 22.65 -16.03 4.60
N ARG A 93 22.02 -16.83 3.76
CA ARG A 93 21.14 -16.31 2.70
C ARG A 93 19.83 -15.82 3.28
N ILE A 94 19.51 -14.57 2.98
CA ILE A 94 18.27 -13.88 3.37
C ILE A 94 17.46 -13.59 2.12
N ARG A 95 16.18 -13.98 2.10
CA ARG A 95 15.22 -13.63 1.06
C ARG A 95 14.17 -12.70 1.60
N ILE A 96 13.99 -11.56 0.94
CA ILE A 96 12.90 -10.61 1.21
C ILE A 96 11.70 -11.03 0.37
N ILE A 97 10.53 -11.17 0.99
CA ILE A 97 9.27 -11.46 0.30
C ILE A 97 8.30 -10.31 0.59
N SER A 98 8.04 -9.48 -0.43
CA SER A 98 7.14 -8.32 -0.30
C SER A 98 5.75 -8.59 -0.89
N ASP A 99 4.81 -7.65 -0.69
CA ASP A 99 3.64 -7.55 -1.56
C ASP A 99 4.04 -6.96 -2.93
N TYR A 100 3.08 -6.98 -3.87
CA TYR A 100 3.28 -6.63 -5.29
C TYR A 100 2.87 -5.20 -5.64
N ASP A 101 2.42 -4.39 -4.69
CA ASP A 101 2.03 -3.00 -4.92
C ASP A 101 3.17 -2.01 -4.61
N VAL A 102 2.89 -0.70 -4.69
CA VAL A 102 3.93 0.33 -4.47
C VAL A 102 4.55 0.20 -3.10
N ASP A 103 3.75 -0.03 -2.05
CA ASP A 103 4.28 -0.11 -0.69
C ASP A 103 5.16 -1.36 -0.52
N GLY A 104 4.70 -2.53 -0.99
CA GLY A 104 5.49 -3.76 -0.96
C GLY A 104 6.78 -3.67 -1.79
N VAL A 105 6.70 -3.15 -3.03
CA VAL A 105 7.86 -2.97 -3.91
C VAL A 105 8.89 -2.00 -3.31
N THR A 106 8.44 -0.90 -2.73
CA THR A 106 9.34 0.10 -2.11
C THR A 106 9.88 -0.36 -0.77
N SER A 107 9.11 -1.13 0.02
CA SER A 107 9.59 -1.83 1.22
C SER A 107 10.74 -2.78 0.87
N ASN A 108 10.56 -3.57 -0.20
CA ASN A 108 11.58 -4.48 -0.70
C ASN A 108 12.84 -3.73 -1.14
N TYR A 109 12.69 -2.62 -1.88
CA TYR A 109 13.80 -1.75 -2.30
C TYR A 109 14.61 -1.27 -1.10
N ILE A 110 13.94 -0.76 -0.06
CA ILE A 110 14.59 -0.24 1.16
C ILE A 110 15.33 -1.37 1.89
N LEU A 111 14.68 -2.51 2.11
CA LEU A 111 15.29 -3.64 2.79
C LEU A 111 16.46 -4.21 1.99
N LEU A 112 16.31 -4.42 0.69
CA LEU A 112 17.34 -5.00 -0.16
C LEU A 112 18.63 -4.17 -0.14
N LEU A 113 18.52 -2.87 -0.40
CA LEU A 113 19.69 -1.99 -0.42
C LEU A 113 20.24 -1.74 0.97
N GLY A 114 19.39 -1.54 1.96
CA GLY A 114 19.80 -1.32 3.35
C GLY A 114 20.52 -2.52 3.95
N LEU A 115 20.03 -3.75 3.71
CA LEU A 115 20.67 -4.97 4.20
C LEU A 115 21.99 -5.26 3.45
N ARG A 116 22.06 -5.00 2.15
CA ARG A 116 23.31 -5.10 1.39
C ARG A 116 24.36 -4.08 1.88
N ARG A 117 23.95 -2.86 2.19
CA ARG A 117 24.82 -1.85 2.81
C ARG A 117 25.29 -2.28 4.20
N THR A 118 24.40 -2.89 4.98
CA THR A 118 24.74 -3.44 6.30
C THR A 118 25.74 -4.57 6.18
N TRP A 119 25.52 -5.52 5.27
CA TRP A 119 26.45 -6.63 5.00
C TRP A 119 27.84 -6.09 4.60
N ALA A 120 27.88 -5.10 3.73
CA ALA A 120 29.12 -4.47 3.29
C ALA A 120 29.91 -3.84 4.45
N ALA A 121 29.22 -3.20 5.39
CA ALA A 121 29.85 -2.62 6.58
C ALA A 121 30.44 -3.72 7.50
N LEU A 122 29.73 -4.83 7.68
CA LEU A 122 30.18 -5.96 8.49
C LEU A 122 31.41 -6.67 7.91
N HIS A 123 31.55 -6.69 6.58
CA HIS A 123 32.62 -7.43 5.88
C HIS A 123 33.72 -6.54 5.30
N GLY A 124 33.61 -5.23 5.44
CA GLY A 124 34.56 -4.29 4.83
C GLY A 124 34.58 -4.35 3.30
N SER A 125 33.42 -4.63 2.68
CA SER A 125 33.22 -4.87 1.23
C SER A 125 32.34 -3.81 0.61
N CYS A 126 32.09 -3.90 -0.72
CA CYS A 126 31.10 -3.08 -1.41
C CYS A 126 29.70 -3.71 -1.27
N ALA A 127 28.64 -2.90 -1.21
CA ALA A 127 27.26 -3.40 -1.16
C ALA A 127 26.87 -4.20 -2.42
N ASP A 128 27.45 -3.87 -3.57
CA ASP A 128 27.23 -4.58 -4.83
C ASP A 128 27.85 -6.01 -4.84
N ASP A 129 28.80 -6.31 -3.97
CA ASP A 129 29.37 -7.63 -3.80
C ASP A 129 28.49 -8.58 -2.96
N CYS A 130 27.44 -8.05 -2.34
CA CYS A 130 26.55 -8.83 -1.51
C CYS A 130 25.65 -9.76 -2.35
N THR A 131 25.89 -11.05 -2.28
CA THR A 131 25.09 -12.09 -2.94
C THR A 131 24.18 -12.88 -2.00
N VAL A 132 24.24 -12.58 -0.70
CA VAL A 132 23.48 -13.30 0.33
C VAL A 132 22.09 -12.70 0.58
N VAL A 133 21.81 -11.50 0.09
CA VAL A 133 20.50 -10.87 0.22
C VAL A 133 19.85 -10.78 -1.15
N ASP A 134 18.76 -11.52 -1.33
CA ASP A 134 17.92 -11.53 -2.52
C ASP A 134 16.45 -11.26 -2.20
N TYR A 135 15.60 -11.29 -3.21
CA TYR A 135 14.17 -11.00 -3.06
C TYR A 135 13.29 -11.89 -3.91
N ASP A 136 12.03 -12.01 -3.52
CA ASP A 136 10.95 -12.52 -4.37
C ASP A 136 9.67 -11.71 -4.13
N ILE A 137 8.80 -11.67 -5.13
CA ILE A 137 7.52 -10.97 -5.09
C ILE A 137 6.45 -11.91 -5.65
N PRO A 138 5.31 -12.11 -4.95
CA PRO A 138 4.25 -12.98 -5.44
C PRO A 138 3.60 -12.42 -6.71
N HIS A 139 3.21 -13.30 -7.61
CA HIS A 139 2.41 -12.92 -8.76
C HIS A 139 0.94 -12.75 -8.35
N ARG A 140 0.38 -11.54 -8.54
CA ARG A 140 -0.96 -11.17 -8.06
C ARG A 140 -2.06 -12.17 -8.41
N VAL A 141 -2.06 -12.70 -9.62
CA VAL A 141 -3.11 -13.59 -10.12
C VAL A 141 -2.88 -15.05 -9.70
N HIS A 142 -1.65 -15.55 -9.85
CA HIS A 142 -1.33 -16.96 -9.62
C HIS A 142 -1.02 -17.29 -8.16
N ASP A 143 -0.37 -16.37 -7.45
CA ASP A 143 0.09 -16.59 -6.07
C ASP A 143 -0.83 -15.97 -5.00
N GLY A 144 -1.60 -14.95 -5.39
CA GLY A 144 -2.40 -14.18 -4.45
C GLY A 144 -1.56 -13.14 -3.69
N TYR A 145 -2.02 -12.80 -2.48
CA TYR A 145 -1.40 -11.79 -1.63
C TYR A 145 -0.34 -12.39 -0.70
N GLY A 146 0.83 -11.76 -0.65
CA GLY A 146 1.86 -11.99 0.35
C GLY A 146 2.56 -13.35 0.27
N ILE A 147 3.23 -13.70 1.38
CA ILE A 147 3.97 -14.96 1.48
C ILE A 147 3.05 -16.18 1.33
N ASN A 148 3.46 -17.14 0.53
CA ASN A 148 2.73 -18.37 0.28
C ASN A 148 3.67 -19.59 0.22
N LYS A 149 3.07 -20.78 0.16
CA LYS A 149 3.81 -22.04 0.22
C LYS A 149 4.81 -22.20 -0.95
N ARG A 150 4.43 -21.77 -2.17
CA ARG A 150 5.31 -21.86 -3.35
C ARG A 150 6.59 -21.03 -3.16
N LEU A 151 6.47 -19.79 -2.64
CA LEU A 151 7.60 -18.91 -2.36
C LEU A 151 8.51 -19.48 -1.26
N ILE A 152 7.92 -20.09 -0.23
CA ILE A 152 8.66 -20.77 0.83
C ILE A 152 9.43 -21.98 0.29
N ASP A 153 8.79 -22.82 -0.50
CA ASP A 153 9.42 -24.00 -1.10
C ASP A 153 10.55 -23.59 -2.07
N ALA A 154 10.36 -22.52 -2.84
CA ALA A 154 11.41 -21.94 -3.68
C ALA A 154 12.59 -21.41 -2.86
N ALA A 155 12.35 -20.71 -1.76
CA ALA A 155 13.40 -20.24 -0.87
C ALA A 155 14.22 -21.40 -0.28
N ILE A 156 13.55 -22.49 0.13
CA ILE A 156 14.21 -23.69 0.63
C ILE A 156 15.07 -24.33 -0.46
N ALA A 157 14.53 -24.48 -1.67
CA ALA A 157 15.25 -25.09 -2.80
C ALA A 157 16.51 -24.29 -3.17
N ASP A 158 16.47 -22.96 -3.01
CA ASP A 158 17.60 -22.07 -3.25
C ASP A 158 18.60 -22.00 -2.09
N GLY A 159 18.35 -22.73 -0.98
CA GLY A 159 19.20 -22.74 0.20
C GLY A 159 19.14 -21.44 1.02
N VAL A 160 18.01 -20.77 1.02
CA VAL A 160 17.75 -19.61 1.89
C VAL A 160 17.64 -20.08 3.33
N ASP A 161 18.27 -19.35 4.25
CA ASP A 161 18.23 -19.58 5.69
C ASP A 161 17.13 -18.75 6.39
N THR A 162 16.95 -17.53 5.91
CA THR A 162 16.08 -16.56 6.56
C THR A 162 15.13 -15.90 5.54
N ILE A 163 13.86 -15.83 5.87
CA ILE A 163 12.85 -15.05 5.15
C ILE A 163 12.54 -13.80 5.97
N ILE A 164 12.53 -12.64 5.31
CA ILE A 164 11.99 -11.39 5.83
C ILE A 164 10.79 -11.02 4.97
N THR A 165 9.58 -10.98 5.56
CA THR A 165 8.43 -10.44 4.83
C THR A 165 8.37 -8.93 5.00
N CYS A 166 7.85 -8.21 4.02
CA CYS A 166 7.56 -6.77 4.15
C CYS A 166 6.27 -6.39 3.45
N ASP A 167 5.48 -5.57 4.11
CA ASP A 167 4.14 -5.19 3.69
C ASP A 167 3.20 -6.40 3.54
N ASN A 168 3.50 -7.45 4.24
CA ASN A 168 2.70 -8.66 4.38
C ASN A 168 3.25 -9.55 5.50
N GLY A 169 2.49 -10.55 5.88
CA GLY A 169 2.96 -11.59 6.80
C GLY A 169 2.20 -11.64 8.11
N ILE A 170 1.63 -10.54 8.59
CA ILE A 170 0.93 -10.52 9.88
C ILE A 170 -0.29 -11.46 9.92
N ALA A 171 -0.97 -11.60 8.79
CA ALA A 171 -2.10 -12.52 8.63
C ALA A 171 -1.69 -13.92 8.13
N ALA A 172 -0.41 -14.12 7.78
CA ALA A 172 0.10 -15.36 7.17
C ALA A 172 0.48 -16.43 8.22
N ILE A 173 -0.38 -16.67 9.20
CA ILE A 173 -0.12 -17.54 10.36
C ILE A 173 0.30 -18.94 9.94
N GLU A 174 -0.44 -19.55 9.01
CA GLU A 174 -0.17 -20.91 8.52
C GLU A 174 1.08 -20.98 7.65
N GLN A 175 1.35 -19.96 6.84
CA GLN A 175 2.51 -19.89 5.97
C GLN A 175 3.80 -19.73 6.80
N VAL A 176 3.76 -18.86 7.80
CA VAL A 176 4.89 -18.69 8.74
C VAL A 176 5.12 -19.97 9.52
N ARG A 177 4.06 -20.62 10.03
CA ARG A 177 4.19 -21.94 10.69
C ARG A 177 4.85 -22.96 9.76
N TYR A 178 4.41 -23.03 8.51
CA TYR A 178 4.99 -23.93 7.50
C TYR A 178 6.49 -23.66 7.26
N ALA A 179 6.89 -22.40 7.16
CA ALA A 179 8.30 -22.03 7.01
C ALA A 179 9.14 -22.43 8.25
N LYS A 180 8.61 -22.18 9.44
CA LYS A 180 9.27 -22.56 10.70
C LYS A 180 9.43 -24.07 10.85
N GLU A 181 8.42 -24.87 10.48
CA GLU A 181 8.49 -26.34 10.50
C GLU A 181 9.54 -26.89 9.52
N ARG A 182 9.94 -26.12 8.53
CA ARG A 182 11.01 -26.42 7.56
C ARG A 182 12.39 -25.89 7.98
N GLY A 183 12.51 -25.31 9.17
CA GLY A 183 13.78 -24.87 9.74
C GLY A 183 14.22 -23.47 9.30
N LEU A 184 13.39 -22.71 8.61
CA LEU A 184 13.70 -21.33 8.24
C LEU A 184 13.59 -20.40 9.46
N THR A 185 14.47 -19.41 9.52
CA THR A 185 14.28 -18.21 10.32
C THR A 185 13.28 -17.30 9.59
N VAL A 186 12.27 -16.76 10.31
CA VAL A 186 11.25 -15.91 9.73
C VAL A 186 11.13 -14.63 10.54
N ILE A 187 11.28 -13.48 9.88
CA ILE A 187 11.04 -12.16 10.43
C ILE A 187 9.89 -11.54 9.64
N VAL A 188 8.86 -11.11 10.34
CA VAL A 188 7.71 -10.41 9.73
C VAL A 188 7.88 -8.92 9.95
N THR A 189 7.84 -8.13 8.87
CA THR A 189 7.66 -6.67 8.93
C THR A 189 6.40 -6.30 8.19
N ASP A 190 5.43 -5.74 8.92
CA ASP A 190 4.10 -5.44 8.39
C ASP A 190 3.51 -4.20 9.07
N HIS A 191 2.40 -3.69 8.55
CA HIS A 191 1.68 -2.56 9.10
C HIS A 191 0.16 -2.76 9.08
N HIS A 192 -0.28 -3.91 8.63
CA HIS A 192 -1.70 -4.24 8.53
C HIS A 192 -2.32 -4.53 9.90
N GLN A 193 -3.65 -4.51 9.95
CA GLN A 193 -4.41 -4.83 11.15
C GLN A 193 -4.13 -6.26 11.61
N ILE A 194 -3.86 -6.43 12.90
CA ILE A 194 -3.65 -7.74 13.49
C ILE A 194 -4.94 -8.55 13.43
N PRO A 195 -4.94 -9.75 12.83
CA PRO A 195 -6.09 -10.64 12.86
C PRO A 195 -6.54 -10.95 14.28
N PHE A 196 -7.83 -11.07 14.50
CA PHE A 196 -8.38 -11.44 15.80
C PHE A 196 -9.56 -12.40 15.66
N GLU A 197 -9.80 -13.17 16.70
CA GLU A 197 -11.02 -13.94 16.91
C GLU A 197 -11.80 -13.35 18.07
N GLU A 198 -13.11 -13.39 18.01
CA GLU A 198 -13.95 -13.03 19.16
C GLU A 198 -14.19 -14.26 20.04
N SER A 199 -13.82 -14.17 21.31
CA SER A 199 -14.14 -15.20 22.31
C SER A 199 -15.64 -15.24 22.60
N ASP A 200 -16.13 -16.31 23.23
CA ASP A 200 -17.53 -16.44 23.66
C ASP A 200 -17.98 -15.29 24.57
N GLY A 201 -17.06 -14.57 25.18
CA GLY A 201 -17.31 -13.39 26.01
C GLY A 201 -17.30 -12.05 25.27
N GLY A 202 -17.07 -12.04 23.93
CA GLY A 202 -16.96 -10.83 23.11
C GLY A 202 -15.61 -10.12 23.21
N GLU A 203 -14.61 -10.73 23.83
CA GLU A 203 -13.25 -10.20 23.87
C GLU A 203 -12.50 -10.58 22.60
N ARG A 204 -11.72 -9.65 22.05
CA ARG A 204 -10.88 -9.89 20.88
C ARG A 204 -9.56 -10.54 21.30
N VAL A 205 -9.30 -11.73 20.76
CA VAL A 205 -8.03 -12.45 20.89
C VAL A 205 -7.23 -12.23 19.62
N TYR A 206 -6.18 -11.41 19.70
CA TYR A 206 -5.32 -11.08 18.57
C TYR A 206 -4.35 -12.22 18.25
N MET A 207 -4.25 -12.57 16.97
CA MET A 207 -3.46 -13.68 16.50
C MET A 207 -2.19 -13.17 15.81
N LEU A 208 -1.04 -13.60 16.30
CA LEU A 208 0.26 -13.28 15.69
C LEU A 208 0.87 -14.54 15.07
N PRO A 209 1.56 -14.42 13.92
CA PRO A 209 2.34 -15.52 13.36
C PRO A 209 3.49 -15.87 14.30
N ARG A 210 3.80 -17.16 14.43
CA ARG A 210 4.92 -17.66 15.27
C ARG A 210 6.25 -17.53 14.54
N ALA A 211 6.59 -16.30 14.14
CA ALA A 211 7.88 -15.95 13.58
C ALA A 211 8.95 -15.77 14.68
N ASP A 212 10.21 -15.63 14.30
CA ASP A 212 11.30 -15.33 15.23
C ASP A 212 11.24 -13.89 15.72
N ALA A 213 10.73 -12.98 14.90
CA ALA A 213 10.37 -11.62 15.28
C ALA A 213 9.19 -11.12 14.42
N VAL A 214 8.32 -10.29 15.01
CA VAL A 214 7.18 -9.68 14.33
C VAL A 214 7.18 -8.18 14.60
N ILE A 215 7.64 -7.41 13.63
CA ILE A 215 7.66 -5.94 13.70
C ILE A 215 6.40 -5.43 13.00
N ASP A 216 5.47 -4.94 13.79
CA ASP A 216 4.25 -4.33 13.30
C ASP A 216 3.81 -3.25 14.28
N ASN A 217 3.66 -2.02 13.79
CA ASN A 217 3.27 -0.87 14.60
C ASN A 217 1.81 -0.94 15.08
N GLN A 218 0.96 -1.80 14.49
CA GLN A 218 -0.44 -2.01 14.91
C GLN A 218 -0.58 -2.96 16.11
N ARG A 219 0.46 -3.67 16.50
CA ARG A 219 0.42 -4.59 17.64
C ARG A 219 -0.01 -3.88 18.91
N GLN A 220 -0.79 -4.58 19.74
CA GLN A 220 -1.31 -4.07 21.01
C GLN A 220 -0.18 -3.80 22.03
N ASP A 221 0.87 -4.64 21.99
CA ASP A 221 2.02 -4.57 22.88
C ASP A 221 3.19 -3.73 22.31
N CYS A 222 2.98 -3.03 21.21
CA CYS A 222 3.98 -2.15 20.60
C CYS A 222 3.91 -0.75 21.20
N GLU A 223 5.00 -0.28 21.77
CA GLU A 223 5.12 1.05 22.41
C GLU A 223 5.48 2.16 21.41
N TYR A 224 5.67 1.84 20.13
CA TYR A 224 5.97 2.84 19.11
C TYR A 224 4.86 3.89 19.04
N PRO A 225 5.19 5.20 19.17
CA PRO A 225 4.17 6.24 19.38
C PRO A 225 3.21 6.43 18.21
N PHE A 226 3.68 6.18 16.97
CA PHE A 226 2.92 6.42 15.76
C PHE A 226 2.49 5.11 15.09
N LYS A 227 1.18 4.89 15.04
CA LYS A 227 0.58 3.65 14.49
C LYS A 227 0.29 3.73 12.98
N GLY A 228 0.53 4.87 12.35
CA GLY A 228 0.13 5.15 10.98
C GLY A 228 1.22 4.97 9.92
N LEU A 229 2.28 4.19 10.17
CA LEU A 229 3.29 3.89 9.16
C LEU A 229 2.75 2.89 8.14
N CYS A 230 3.16 3.02 6.86
CA CYS A 230 3.01 2.00 5.84
C CYS A 230 4.15 0.95 5.94
N GLY A 231 4.09 -0.11 5.15
CA GLY A 231 5.10 -1.18 5.13
C GLY A 231 6.50 -0.66 4.86
N ALA A 232 6.66 0.27 3.91
CA ALA A 232 7.94 0.94 3.64
C ALA A 232 8.44 1.76 4.84
N GLY A 233 7.53 2.32 5.65
CA GLY A 233 7.88 3.00 6.89
C GLY A 233 8.45 2.05 7.94
N VAL A 234 7.87 0.87 8.09
CA VAL A 234 8.40 -0.18 8.98
C VAL A 234 9.75 -0.69 8.49
N ALA A 235 9.88 -0.94 7.19
CA ALA A 235 11.15 -1.34 6.55
C ALA A 235 12.25 -0.29 6.74
N PHE A 236 11.92 0.99 6.57
CA PHE A 236 12.83 2.10 6.81
C PHE A 236 13.32 2.15 8.26
N LYS A 237 12.42 1.97 9.23
CA LYS A 237 12.78 1.93 10.65
C LYS A 237 13.68 0.74 10.98
N LEU A 238 13.45 -0.41 10.36
CA LEU A 238 14.33 -1.57 10.52
C LEU A 238 15.74 -1.26 9.98
N ILE A 239 15.86 -0.66 8.81
CA ILE A 239 17.17 -0.30 8.26
C ILE A 239 17.85 0.81 9.08
N GLN A 240 17.10 1.80 9.58
CA GLN A 240 17.63 2.79 10.51
C GLN A 240 18.24 2.12 11.75
N TYR A 241 17.53 1.14 12.33
CA TYR A 241 18.04 0.39 13.48
C TYR A 241 19.25 -0.48 13.11
N MET A 242 19.23 -1.15 11.97
CA MET A 242 20.37 -1.95 11.47
C MET A 242 21.62 -1.08 11.28
N TYR A 243 21.49 0.12 10.73
CA TYR A 243 22.63 1.04 10.57
C TYR A 243 23.23 1.41 11.93
N ARG A 244 22.38 1.75 12.91
CA ARG A 244 22.80 2.04 14.29
C ARG A 244 23.65 0.90 14.90
N ILE A 245 23.14 -0.33 14.88
CA ILE A 245 23.83 -1.46 15.56
C ILE A 245 25.02 -2.00 14.78
N CYS A 246 25.18 -1.66 13.51
CA CYS A 246 26.29 -2.06 12.66
C CYS A 246 27.32 -0.92 12.43
N GLY A 247 27.18 0.21 13.14
CA GLY A 247 28.15 1.30 13.10
C GLY A 247 28.13 2.13 11.81
N ILE A 248 27.02 2.10 11.08
CA ILE A 248 26.74 2.98 9.94
C ILE A 248 26.05 4.23 10.49
N ALA A 249 26.35 5.40 9.92
CA ALA A 249 25.66 6.63 10.34
C ALA A 249 24.16 6.52 10.03
N GLU A 250 23.30 6.68 11.05
CA GLU A 250 21.84 6.57 10.87
C GLU A 250 21.30 7.51 9.79
N SER A 251 21.95 8.67 9.61
CA SER A 251 21.60 9.62 8.56
C SER A 251 21.77 9.08 7.13
N GLU A 252 22.55 8.00 6.92
CA GLU A 252 22.66 7.39 5.59
C GLU A 252 21.31 6.81 5.13
N VAL A 253 20.40 6.44 6.06
CA VAL A 253 19.05 5.94 5.70
C VAL A 253 18.20 7.00 4.98
N ASN A 254 18.58 8.28 5.04
CA ASN A 254 17.90 9.38 4.35
C ASN A 254 17.87 9.20 2.82
N GLU A 255 18.75 8.38 2.27
CA GLU A 255 18.71 8.04 0.84
C GLU A 255 17.38 7.40 0.43
N PHE A 256 16.69 6.74 1.37
CA PHE A 256 15.41 6.07 1.12
C PHE A 256 14.19 6.97 1.33
N MET A 257 14.33 8.19 1.88
CA MET A 257 13.19 9.04 2.24
C MET A 257 12.35 9.46 1.02
N GLU A 258 12.96 9.57 -0.17
CA GLU A 258 12.24 9.88 -1.40
C GLU A 258 11.26 8.74 -1.75
N ILE A 259 11.75 7.50 -1.71
CA ILE A 259 10.98 6.30 -1.99
C ILE A 259 9.93 6.07 -0.90
N LEU A 260 10.31 6.25 0.37
CA LEU A 260 9.40 6.14 1.51
C LEU A 260 8.24 7.13 1.45
N GLY A 261 8.50 8.40 1.09
CA GLY A 261 7.43 9.39 0.95
C GLY A 261 6.50 9.08 -0.24
N LEU A 262 7.03 8.49 -1.32
CA LEU A 262 6.22 7.98 -2.42
C LEU A 262 5.30 6.84 -1.94
N ALA A 263 5.84 5.83 -1.25
CA ALA A 263 5.09 4.71 -0.68
C ALA A 263 3.98 5.21 0.25
N THR A 264 4.34 6.01 1.25
CA THR A 264 3.42 6.59 2.25
C THR A 264 2.22 7.28 1.61
N ASN A 265 2.46 8.05 0.53
CA ASN A 265 1.37 8.72 -0.18
C ASN A 265 0.54 7.75 -1.04
N CYS A 266 1.16 6.73 -1.64
CA CYS A 266 0.47 5.78 -2.51
C CYS A 266 -0.39 4.78 -1.72
N ASP A 267 0.04 4.42 -0.51
CA ASP A 267 -0.72 3.59 0.42
C ASP A 267 -1.81 4.38 1.18
N MET A 268 -2.03 5.64 0.78
CA MET A 268 -3.10 6.50 1.31
C MET A 268 -3.02 6.75 2.82
N MET A 269 -1.80 6.68 3.39
CA MET A 269 -1.60 6.92 4.81
C MET A 269 -1.90 8.37 5.20
N ASP A 270 -2.40 8.58 6.41
CA ASP A 270 -2.61 9.91 6.95
C ASP A 270 -1.30 10.70 7.00
N LEU A 271 -1.26 11.89 6.37
CA LEU A 271 -0.08 12.75 6.32
C LEU A 271 0.07 13.58 7.60
N VAL A 272 0.23 12.89 8.71
CA VAL A 272 0.49 13.42 10.05
C VAL A 272 1.75 12.78 10.60
N ASP A 273 2.29 13.34 11.70
CA ASP A 273 3.47 12.80 12.37
C ASP A 273 4.63 12.54 11.37
N GLU A 274 5.34 11.42 11.46
CA GLU A 274 6.47 11.08 10.58
C GLU A 274 6.08 10.98 9.09
N ASN A 275 4.88 10.50 8.77
CA ASN A 275 4.42 10.38 7.39
C ASN A 275 4.45 11.72 6.66
N ARG A 276 4.14 12.79 7.36
CA ARG A 276 4.20 14.13 6.77
C ARG A 276 5.63 14.55 6.47
N ILE A 277 6.58 14.20 7.32
CA ILE A 277 8.01 14.48 7.11
C ILE A 277 8.49 13.75 5.86
N TYR A 278 8.20 12.46 5.74
CA TYR A 278 8.58 11.63 4.60
C TYR A 278 8.03 12.19 3.27
N VAL A 279 6.74 12.52 3.26
CA VAL A 279 6.10 13.05 2.04
C VAL A 279 6.60 14.45 1.70
N LYS A 280 6.82 15.34 2.68
CA LYS A 280 7.45 16.66 2.42
C LYS A 280 8.81 16.48 1.75
N TYR A 281 9.66 15.59 2.30
CA TYR A 281 10.97 15.30 1.73
C TYR A 281 10.86 14.78 0.29
N ALA A 282 10.01 13.80 0.04
CA ALA A 282 9.81 13.25 -1.31
C ALA A 282 9.36 14.31 -2.31
N LEU A 283 8.43 15.20 -1.94
CA LEU A 283 7.95 16.28 -2.82
C LEU A 283 9.05 17.30 -3.17
N GLU A 284 10.04 17.45 -2.31
CA GLU A 284 11.19 18.33 -2.55
C GLU A 284 12.28 17.64 -3.37
N SER A 285 12.62 16.38 -3.04
CA SER A 285 13.72 15.64 -3.67
C SER A 285 13.37 15.12 -5.06
N LEU A 286 12.13 14.74 -5.32
CA LEU A 286 11.71 14.19 -6.62
C LEU A 286 11.88 15.13 -7.81
N LYS A 287 12.05 16.43 -7.59
CA LYS A 287 12.35 17.40 -8.66
C LYS A 287 13.67 17.10 -9.34
N ASP A 288 14.65 16.66 -8.53
CA ASP A 288 16.01 16.35 -8.95
C ASP A 288 16.38 14.95 -8.40
N SER A 289 15.47 13.98 -8.58
CA SER A 289 15.63 12.62 -8.09
C SER A 289 16.96 12.03 -8.55
N ARG A 290 17.68 11.43 -7.59
CA ARG A 290 18.91 10.67 -7.86
C ARG A 290 18.62 9.28 -8.41
N ASN A 291 17.38 8.80 -8.27
CA ASN A 291 16.96 7.54 -8.87
C ASN A 291 16.70 7.73 -10.37
N PRO A 292 17.50 7.10 -11.27
CA PRO A 292 17.37 7.30 -12.71
C PRO A 292 15.98 6.92 -13.24
N GLY A 293 15.36 5.90 -12.65
CA GLY A 293 14.01 5.45 -13.03
C GLY A 293 12.96 6.50 -12.72
N LEU A 294 12.92 7.02 -11.49
CA LEU A 294 11.98 8.06 -11.09
C LEU A 294 12.20 9.35 -11.90
N ASN A 295 13.45 9.75 -12.11
CA ASN A 295 13.78 10.91 -12.93
C ASN A 295 13.25 10.74 -14.36
N ALA A 296 13.49 9.58 -14.99
CA ALA A 296 12.98 9.29 -16.33
C ALA A 296 11.44 9.29 -16.36
N LEU A 297 10.78 8.68 -15.38
CA LEU A 297 9.33 8.63 -15.29
C LEU A 297 8.71 10.03 -15.15
N MET A 298 9.30 10.88 -14.32
CA MET A 298 8.88 12.29 -14.15
C MET A 298 9.01 13.08 -15.44
N ARG A 299 10.15 12.94 -16.13
CA ARG A 299 10.42 13.62 -17.40
C ARG A 299 9.44 13.17 -18.49
N LEU A 300 9.26 11.87 -18.67
CA LEU A 300 8.33 11.29 -19.65
C LEU A 300 6.88 11.68 -19.39
N SER A 301 6.53 11.92 -18.13
CA SER A 301 5.20 12.39 -17.71
C SER A 301 5.02 13.91 -17.80
N GLY A 302 6.01 14.66 -18.26
CA GLY A 302 5.97 16.12 -18.40
C GLY A 302 5.92 16.88 -17.07
N ARG A 303 6.58 16.35 -16.03
CA ARG A 303 6.59 16.90 -14.66
C ARG A 303 7.93 17.50 -14.23
N ASN A 304 8.98 17.32 -15.01
CA ASN A 304 10.35 17.77 -14.70
C ASN A 304 10.52 19.27 -14.42
N GLU A 305 9.62 20.13 -14.91
CA GLU A 305 9.67 21.59 -14.71
C GLU A 305 8.55 22.11 -13.79
N LYS A 306 7.72 21.22 -13.22
CA LYS A 306 6.55 21.60 -12.43
C LYS A 306 6.76 21.30 -10.95
N LYS A 307 6.08 22.07 -10.10
CA LYS A 307 5.99 21.73 -8.68
C LYS A 307 5.27 20.40 -8.53
N ILE A 308 5.95 19.40 -7.95
CA ILE A 308 5.40 18.09 -7.67
C ILE A 308 4.45 18.18 -6.48
N SER A 309 3.37 17.46 -6.54
CA SER A 309 2.32 17.42 -5.51
C SER A 309 2.02 15.97 -5.10
N THR A 310 1.31 15.79 -3.99
CA THR A 310 0.81 14.47 -3.57
C THR A 310 -0.09 13.82 -4.63
N TYR A 311 -0.77 14.62 -5.46
CA TYR A 311 -1.52 14.11 -6.61
C TYR A 311 -0.59 13.42 -7.62
N ASP A 312 0.58 13.98 -7.89
CA ASP A 312 1.54 13.39 -8.83
C ASP A 312 2.08 12.06 -8.30
N LEU A 313 2.32 11.96 -6.98
CA LEU A 313 2.71 10.70 -6.34
C LEU A 313 1.61 9.64 -6.49
N GLY A 314 0.40 9.95 -6.04
CA GLY A 314 -0.69 8.97 -5.94
C GLY A 314 -1.40 8.64 -7.26
N PHE A 315 -1.41 9.57 -8.24
CA PHE A 315 -2.19 9.40 -9.48
C PHE A 315 -1.35 9.33 -10.76
N LEU A 316 -0.04 9.57 -10.67
CA LEU A 316 0.86 9.50 -11.82
C LEU A 316 1.97 8.48 -11.60
N ILE A 317 2.82 8.65 -10.57
CA ILE A 317 3.99 7.78 -10.33
C ILE A 317 3.53 6.42 -9.78
N GLY A 318 2.82 6.41 -8.66
CA GLY A 318 2.35 5.19 -8.00
C GLY A 318 1.57 4.26 -8.93
N PRO A 319 0.59 4.75 -9.72
CA PRO A 319 -0.11 3.93 -10.69
C PRO A 319 0.76 3.29 -11.78
N CYS A 320 1.90 3.89 -12.15
CA CYS A 320 2.84 3.28 -13.09
C CYS A 320 3.56 2.09 -12.45
N ILE A 321 4.03 2.24 -11.20
CA ILE A 321 4.65 1.16 -10.43
C ILE A 321 3.64 0.02 -10.19
N ASN A 322 2.43 0.36 -9.76
CA ASN A 322 1.35 -0.62 -9.53
C ASN A 322 0.89 -1.36 -10.78
N ALA A 323 1.07 -0.78 -11.98
CA ALA A 323 0.55 -1.36 -13.20
C ALA A 323 1.26 -2.66 -13.58
N ALA A 324 2.57 -2.76 -13.35
CA ALA A 324 3.33 -3.99 -13.60
C ALA A 324 2.80 -5.16 -12.75
N GLY A 325 2.57 -4.95 -11.45
CA GLY A 325 1.99 -5.99 -10.58
C GLY A 325 0.52 -6.32 -10.88
N ARG A 326 -0.18 -5.53 -11.71
CA ARG A 326 -1.58 -5.80 -12.11
C ARG A 326 -1.68 -6.57 -13.41
N LEU A 327 -0.89 -6.21 -14.41
CA LEU A 327 -0.98 -6.75 -15.77
C LEU A 327 0.24 -7.59 -16.17
N GLY A 328 1.21 -7.76 -15.26
CA GLY A 328 2.44 -8.49 -15.48
C GLY A 328 3.09 -8.93 -14.17
N ASP A 329 4.39 -8.74 -14.06
CA ASP A 329 5.20 -9.12 -12.91
C ASP A 329 5.66 -7.86 -12.13
N ALA A 330 5.35 -7.80 -10.84
CA ALA A 330 5.75 -6.70 -9.95
C ALA A 330 7.27 -6.57 -9.80
N LYS A 331 8.04 -7.62 -10.09
CA LYS A 331 9.51 -7.55 -10.13
C LYS A 331 10.02 -6.49 -11.09
N GLN A 332 9.31 -6.24 -12.21
CA GLN A 332 9.66 -5.17 -13.15
C GLN A 332 9.67 -3.78 -12.50
N SER A 333 8.77 -3.55 -11.53
CA SER A 333 8.73 -2.29 -10.78
C SER A 333 9.90 -2.15 -9.82
N LEU A 334 10.30 -3.23 -9.15
CA LEU A 334 11.48 -3.21 -8.30
C LEU A 334 12.77 -3.05 -9.13
N GLU A 335 12.90 -3.78 -10.24
CA GLU A 335 14.03 -3.66 -11.17
C GLU A 335 14.12 -2.26 -11.79
N PHE A 336 12.98 -1.61 -12.07
CA PHE A 336 12.94 -0.22 -12.50
C PHE A 336 13.53 0.73 -11.45
N LEU A 337 13.20 0.54 -10.16
CA LEU A 337 13.77 1.35 -9.07
C LEU A 337 15.24 1.06 -8.81
N LEU A 338 15.69 -0.18 -9.01
CA LEU A 338 17.07 -0.62 -8.81
C LEU A 338 18.01 -0.23 -9.96
N GLU A 339 17.47 0.14 -11.13
CA GLU A 339 18.26 0.42 -12.33
C GLU A 339 19.11 1.68 -12.16
N ARG A 340 20.41 1.56 -12.44
CA ARG A 340 21.39 2.65 -12.29
C ARG A 340 21.81 3.28 -13.63
N ASP A 341 21.67 2.55 -14.75
CA ASP A 341 21.94 3.11 -16.07
C ASP A 341 20.76 3.99 -16.53
N PRO A 342 20.97 5.29 -16.78
CA PRO A 342 19.88 6.19 -17.16
C PRO A 342 19.17 5.81 -18.46
N ASN A 343 19.84 5.16 -19.41
CA ASN A 343 19.23 4.77 -20.68
C ASN A 343 18.33 3.54 -20.49
N VAL A 344 18.79 2.57 -19.70
CA VAL A 344 17.99 1.38 -19.36
C VAL A 344 16.82 1.79 -18.48
N ALA A 345 17.03 2.67 -17.51
CA ALA A 345 15.99 3.22 -16.65
C ALA A 345 14.90 3.95 -17.45
N GLU A 346 15.28 4.73 -18.48
CA GLU A 346 14.31 5.36 -19.37
C GLU A 346 13.52 4.35 -20.19
N ALA A 347 14.14 3.29 -20.69
CA ALA A 347 13.43 2.23 -21.39
C ALA A 347 12.39 1.55 -20.48
N ARG A 348 12.78 1.18 -19.26
CA ARG A 348 11.87 0.61 -18.25
C ARG A 348 10.74 1.58 -17.85
N ALA A 349 11.03 2.88 -17.72
CA ALA A 349 10.00 3.88 -17.46
C ALA A 349 8.96 3.97 -18.59
N ARG A 350 9.38 3.85 -19.85
CA ARG A 350 8.47 3.81 -21.02
C ARG A 350 7.58 2.57 -21.00
N GLU A 351 8.12 1.42 -20.63
CA GLU A 351 7.37 0.17 -20.49
C GLU A 351 6.31 0.30 -19.39
N LEU A 352 6.66 0.77 -18.19
CA LEU A 352 5.71 1.00 -17.10
C LEU A 352 4.60 1.99 -17.47
N LEU A 353 4.94 3.06 -18.20
CA LEU A 353 3.95 4.02 -18.71
C LEU A 353 2.99 3.37 -19.70
N ALA A 354 3.50 2.52 -20.60
CA ALA A 354 2.66 1.80 -21.57
C ALA A 354 1.68 0.85 -20.87
N VAL A 355 2.16 0.03 -19.94
CA VAL A 355 1.34 -0.88 -19.12
C VAL A 355 0.28 -0.11 -18.30
N ASN A 356 0.67 1.04 -17.71
CA ASN A 356 -0.29 1.87 -16.99
C ASN A 356 -1.36 2.48 -17.89
N ASN A 357 -1.01 2.88 -19.12
CA ASN A 357 -1.98 3.37 -20.10
C ASN A 357 -2.96 2.28 -20.55
N GLU A 358 -2.47 1.06 -20.74
CA GLU A 358 -3.31 -0.10 -21.02
C GLU A 358 -4.29 -0.36 -19.88
N ARG A 359 -3.79 -0.43 -18.63
CA ARG A 359 -4.63 -0.55 -17.42
C ARG A 359 -5.71 0.55 -17.34
N LYS A 360 -5.32 1.82 -17.62
CA LYS A 360 -6.27 2.95 -17.63
C LYS A 360 -7.38 2.72 -18.66
N SER A 361 -7.01 2.35 -19.89
CA SER A 361 -7.95 2.09 -20.98
C SER A 361 -8.92 0.97 -20.63
N MET A 362 -8.43 -0.15 -20.08
CA MET A 362 -9.27 -1.27 -19.61
C MET A 362 -10.25 -0.81 -18.52
N THR A 363 -9.74 -0.05 -17.53
CA THR A 363 -10.58 0.44 -16.43
C THR A 363 -11.66 1.40 -16.92
N GLU A 364 -11.33 2.30 -17.85
CA GLU A 364 -12.27 3.28 -18.41
C GLU A 364 -13.32 2.61 -19.28
N ALA A 365 -12.93 1.67 -20.10
CA ALA A 365 -13.85 0.90 -20.93
C ALA A 365 -14.83 0.07 -20.08
N GLY A 366 -14.31 -0.64 -19.06
CA GLY A 366 -15.12 -1.44 -18.15
C GLY A 366 -16.08 -0.59 -17.32
N ALA A 367 -15.62 0.52 -16.74
CA ALA A 367 -16.47 1.42 -15.96
C ALA A 367 -17.57 2.03 -16.84
N ARG A 368 -17.24 2.47 -18.05
CA ARG A 368 -18.23 3.01 -19.01
C ARG A 368 -19.26 1.98 -19.39
N HIS A 369 -18.84 0.76 -19.71
CA HIS A 369 -19.77 -0.32 -20.07
C HIS A 369 -20.77 -0.61 -18.94
N ILE A 370 -20.31 -0.72 -17.68
CA ILE A 370 -21.20 -0.93 -16.55
C ILE A 370 -22.12 0.27 -16.32
N THR A 371 -21.62 1.49 -16.46
CA THR A 371 -22.45 2.70 -16.36
C THR A 371 -23.58 2.66 -17.39
N ASP A 372 -23.26 2.37 -18.67
CA ASP A 372 -24.26 2.25 -19.73
C ASP A 372 -25.30 1.15 -19.43
N MET A 373 -24.86 0.00 -18.89
CA MET A 373 -25.76 -1.09 -18.47
C MET A 373 -26.72 -0.65 -17.35
N LEU A 374 -26.19 -0.08 -16.26
CA LEU A 374 -26.99 0.36 -15.11
C LEU A 374 -28.02 1.45 -15.50
N GLU A 375 -27.59 2.44 -16.27
CA GLU A 375 -28.43 3.53 -16.74
C GLU A 375 -29.54 3.03 -17.68
N THR A 376 -29.19 2.15 -18.63
CA THR A 376 -30.15 1.55 -19.57
C THR A 376 -31.20 0.73 -18.81
N ALA A 377 -30.79 -0.17 -17.93
CA ALA A 377 -31.71 -1.00 -17.14
C ALA A 377 -32.62 -0.14 -16.25
N THR A 378 -32.08 0.96 -15.67
CA THR A 378 -32.87 1.89 -14.86
C THR A 378 -33.91 2.64 -15.69
N VAL A 379 -33.53 3.13 -16.85
CA VAL A 379 -34.48 3.83 -17.79
C VAL A 379 -35.56 2.89 -18.28
N ASN A 380 -35.20 1.63 -18.58
CA ASN A 380 -36.18 0.61 -19.05
C ASN A 380 -37.09 0.09 -17.92
N GLY A 381 -36.80 0.39 -16.67
CA GLY A 381 -37.58 -0.10 -15.51
C GLY A 381 -37.35 -1.58 -15.21
N GLU A 382 -36.17 -2.12 -15.49
CA GLU A 382 -35.79 -3.54 -15.30
C GLU A 382 -35.50 -3.88 -13.83
N PHE A 383 -36.26 -3.27 -12.89
CA PHE A 383 -36.05 -3.44 -11.45
C PHE A 383 -36.27 -4.89 -11.00
N GLY A 384 -35.28 -5.45 -10.30
CA GLY A 384 -35.29 -6.84 -9.83
C GLY A 384 -35.01 -7.89 -10.92
N GLN A 385 -34.80 -7.48 -12.18
CA GLN A 385 -34.41 -8.37 -13.29
C GLN A 385 -32.97 -8.19 -13.71
N ALA A 386 -32.47 -6.94 -13.62
CA ALA A 386 -31.08 -6.58 -13.84
C ALA A 386 -30.59 -5.63 -12.74
N ALA A 387 -29.29 -5.44 -12.61
CA ALA A 387 -28.73 -4.41 -11.73
C ALA A 387 -29.11 -3.01 -12.24
N THR A 388 -29.64 -2.18 -11.36
CA THR A 388 -30.15 -0.83 -11.68
C THR A 388 -29.62 0.19 -10.66
N LEU A 389 -29.75 1.48 -10.98
CA LEU A 389 -29.45 2.56 -10.04
C LEU A 389 -30.46 2.67 -8.88
N ALA A 390 -31.53 1.88 -8.85
CA ALA A 390 -32.44 1.79 -7.70
C ALA A 390 -31.86 0.88 -6.60
N ASP A 391 -30.92 -0.01 -6.91
CA ASP A 391 -30.36 -0.97 -5.97
C ASP A 391 -29.48 -0.25 -4.93
N LYS A 392 -29.57 -0.68 -3.68
CA LYS A 392 -28.79 -0.11 -2.58
C LYS A 392 -27.32 -0.50 -2.65
N VAL A 393 -27.02 -1.68 -3.19
CA VAL A 393 -25.69 -2.22 -3.46
C VAL A 393 -25.64 -2.57 -4.94
N LEU A 394 -24.65 -2.05 -5.67
CA LEU A 394 -24.47 -2.33 -7.08
C LEU A 394 -23.67 -3.62 -7.24
N VAL A 395 -24.34 -4.70 -7.67
CA VAL A 395 -23.71 -5.99 -7.94
C VAL A 395 -23.75 -6.22 -9.44
N VAL A 396 -22.62 -6.21 -10.10
CA VAL A 396 -22.54 -6.29 -11.56
C VAL A 396 -21.51 -7.33 -12.00
N TYR A 397 -21.83 -7.99 -13.10
CA TYR A 397 -20.93 -8.92 -13.78
C TYR A 397 -20.55 -8.35 -15.15
N ILE A 398 -19.26 -8.37 -15.45
CA ILE A 398 -18.71 -7.93 -16.73
C ILE A 398 -17.71 -8.97 -17.22
N PRO A 399 -18.05 -9.78 -18.24
CA PRO A 399 -17.14 -10.78 -18.78
C PRO A 399 -15.94 -10.12 -19.49
N ALA A 400 -14.85 -10.86 -19.60
CA ALA A 400 -13.67 -10.49 -20.39
C ALA A 400 -12.93 -9.21 -19.92
N VAL A 401 -13.14 -8.76 -18.69
CA VAL A 401 -12.30 -7.73 -18.06
C VAL A 401 -11.26 -8.43 -17.19
N HIS A 402 -10.01 -8.00 -17.30
CA HIS A 402 -8.92 -8.57 -16.50
C HIS A 402 -9.21 -8.44 -15.00
N GLU A 403 -9.12 -9.53 -14.26
CA GLU A 403 -9.53 -9.62 -12.85
C GLU A 403 -8.83 -8.62 -11.92
N SER A 404 -7.59 -8.22 -12.25
CA SER A 404 -6.82 -7.27 -11.44
C SER A 404 -7.34 -5.82 -11.50
N VAL A 405 -8.21 -5.47 -12.45
CA VAL A 405 -8.78 -4.11 -12.59
C VAL A 405 -10.21 -3.98 -12.09
N VAL A 406 -10.91 -5.08 -11.77
CA VAL A 406 -12.31 -5.02 -11.29
C VAL A 406 -12.46 -4.22 -10.00
N GLY A 407 -11.48 -4.26 -9.10
CA GLY A 407 -11.48 -3.45 -7.88
C GLY A 407 -11.39 -1.94 -8.14
N ILE A 408 -10.68 -1.53 -9.20
CA ILE A 408 -10.61 -0.11 -9.60
C ILE A 408 -11.94 0.31 -10.23
N ILE A 409 -12.56 -0.57 -11.01
CA ILE A 409 -13.90 -0.32 -11.60
C ILE A 409 -14.92 -0.18 -10.47
N ALA A 410 -14.93 -1.09 -9.49
CA ALA A 410 -15.82 -1.00 -8.33
C ALA A 410 -15.64 0.34 -7.56
N SER A 411 -14.40 0.82 -7.39
CA SER A 411 -14.13 2.14 -6.79
C SER A 411 -14.78 3.27 -7.59
N ARG A 412 -14.64 3.26 -8.92
CA ARG A 412 -15.26 4.29 -9.77
C ARG A 412 -16.78 4.30 -9.69
N LEU A 413 -17.41 3.12 -9.64
CA LEU A 413 -18.86 3.00 -9.46
C LEU A 413 -19.31 3.53 -8.10
N LYS A 414 -18.58 3.14 -7.03
CA LYS A 414 -18.82 3.64 -5.67
C LYS A 414 -18.75 5.18 -5.64
N GLU A 415 -17.75 5.77 -6.26
CA GLU A 415 -17.57 7.23 -6.31
C GLU A 415 -18.67 7.92 -7.13
N ALA A 416 -19.00 7.38 -8.32
CA ALA A 416 -20.00 7.96 -9.20
C ALA A 416 -21.40 7.94 -8.58
N TYR A 417 -21.76 6.85 -7.88
CA TYR A 417 -23.12 6.64 -7.39
C TYR A 417 -23.27 6.72 -5.87
N THR A 418 -22.17 6.91 -5.12
CA THR A 418 -22.14 6.96 -3.64
C THR A 418 -22.84 5.74 -3.02
N ARG A 419 -22.51 4.53 -3.52
CA ARG A 419 -23.07 3.25 -3.09
C ARG A 419 -22.01 2.17 -3.03
N PRO A 420 -22.20 1.16 -2.16
CA PRO A 420 -21.37 -0.03 -2.22
C PRO A 420 -21.48 -0.65 -3.62
N ALA A 421 -20.37 -1.04 -4.19
CA ALA A 421 -20.30 -1.64 -5.52
C ALA A 421 -19.45 -2.89 -5.49
N MET A 422 -19.94 -3.97 -6.09
CA MET A 422 -19.23 -5.23 -6.28
C MET A 422 -19.22 -5.57 -7.77
N VAL A 423 -18.05 -5.78 -8.33
CA VAL A 423 -17.85 -6.11 -9.74
C VAL A 423 -17.25 -7.49 -9.84
N PHE A 424 -17.88 -8.35 -10.62
CA PHE A 424 -17.43 -9.70 -10.93
C PHE A 424 -16.98 -9.80 -12.38
N THR A 425 -15.99 -10.64 -12.65
CA THR A 425 -15.53 -11.02 -13.99
C THR A 425 -15.18 -12.51 -14.01
N ASP A 426 -14.93 -13.05 -15.20
CA ASP A 426 -14.40 -14.40 -15.34
C ASP A 426 -12.96 -14.44 -14.75
N ALA A 427 -12.70 -15.45 -13.91
CA ALA A 427 -11.34 -15.73 -13.47
C ALA A 427 -10.58 -16.48 -14.57
N GLU A 428 -9.23 -16.53 -14.46
CA GLU A 428 -8.43 -17.37 -15.37
C GLU A 428 -8.83 -18.85 -15.32
N THR A 429 -9.30 -19.33 -14.18
CA THR A 429 -9.83 -20.68 -14.03
C THR A 429 -11.26 -20.74 -14.59
N PRO A 430 -11.52 -21.54 -15.64
CA PRO A 430 -12.84 -21.63 -16.25
C PRO A 430 -13.92 -22.03 -15.25
N GLY A 431 -15.06 -21.35 -15.30
CA GLY A 431 -16.21 -21.60 -14.44
C GLY A 431 -16.16 -20.99 -13.05
N ILE A 432 -15.11 -20.21 -12.76
CA ILE A 432 -14.97 -19.43 -11.54
C ILE A 432 -15.15 -17.96 -11.86
N LEU A 433 -15.87 -17.24 -11.00
CA LEU A 433 -15.95 -15.79 -11.04
C LEU A 433 -15.04 -15.20 -9.95
N LYS A 434 -14.32 -14.14 -10.29
CA LYS A 434 -13.56 -13.33 -9.35
C LYS A 434 -14.21 -11.96 -9.21
N GLY A 435 -14.45 -11.55 -7.96
CA GLY A 435 -15.09 -10.27 -7.66
C GLY A 435 -14.24 -9.39 -6.78
N SER A 436 -14.47 -8.09 -6.86
CA SER A 436 -13.92 -7.11 -5.91
C SER A 436 -15.01 -6.10 -5.55
N GLY A 437 -15.13 -5.83 -4.25
CA GLY A 437 -16.09 -4.88 -3.71
C GLY A 437 -15.43 -3.58 -3.25
N ARG A 438 -16.21 -2.51 -3.22
CA ARG A 438 -15.84 -1.23 -2.57
C ARG A 438 -17.06 -0.66 -1.88
N SER A 439 -16.87 -0.22 -0.65
CA SER A 439 -17.97 0.20 0.22
C SER A 439 -17.94 1.69 0.55
N ILE A 440 -18.95 2.12 1.29
CA ILE A 440 -19.12 3.46 1.86
C ILE A 440 -19.15 3.33 3.38
N ASP A 441 -18.87 4.40 4.12
CA ASP A 441 -18.74 4.41 5.58
C ASP A 441 -19.95 3.84 6.34
N SER A 442 -21.15 3.93 5.76
CA SER A 442 -22.40 3.44 6.35
C SER A 442 -22.70 1.97 6.08
N TYR A 443 -21.82 1.22 5.39
CA TYR A 443 -22.05 -0.17 5.01
C TYR A 443 -20.78 -0.99 5.18
N ASN A 444 -20.75 -1.90 6.16
CA ASN A 444 -19.63 -2.82 6.34
C ASN A 444 -19.75 -3.99 5.37
N MET A 445 -19.04 -3.90 4.25
CA MET A 445 -19.13 -4.91 3.19
C MET A 445 -18.62 -6.28 3.65
N PHE A 446 -17.58 -6.32 4.48
CA PHE A 446 -17.02 -7.58 4.98
C PHE A 446 -18.03 -8.33 5.85
N GLU A 447 -18.66 -7.67 6.83
CA GLU A 447 -19.69 -8.29 7.69
C GLU A 447 -20.89 -8.77 6.89
N GLU A 448 -21.36 -7.96 5.93
CA GLU A 448 -22.52 -8.33 5.13
C GLU A 448 -22.22 -9.51 4.20
N LEU A 449 -21.07 -9.56 3.56
CA LEU A 449 -20.67 -10.71 2.73
C LEU A 449 -20.37 -11.96 3.55
N ASN A 450 -19.85 -11.80 4.75
CA ASN A 450 -19.57 -12.94 5.64
C ASN A 450 -20.84 -13.71 6.03
N ARG A 451 -22.02 -13.09 5.97
CA ARG A 451 -23.32 -13.77 6.15
C ARG A 451 -23.65 -14.79 5.04
N PHE A 452 -22.95 -14.68 3.91
CA PHE A 452 -23.08 -15.54 2.73
C PHE A 452 -21.77 -16.27 2.43
N ARG A 453 -20.95 -16.53 3.49
CA ARG A 453 -19.61 -17.09 3.35
C ARG A 453 -19.57 -18.38 2.55
N GLU A 454 -20.60 -19.20 2.68
CA GLU A 454 -20.78 -20.48 1.97
C GLU A 454 -20.94 -20.34 0.45
N MET A 455 -21.30 -19.17 -0.06
CA MET A 455 -21.41 -18.90 -1.50
C MET A 455 -20.04 -18.67 -2.16
N PHE A 456 -18.98 -18.49 -1.38
CA PHE A 456 -17.65 -18.17 -1.87
C PHE A 456 -16.68 -19.33 -1.64
N THR A 457 -15.90 -19.70 -2.65
CA THR A 457 -14.79 -20.64 -2.54
C THR A 457 -13.63 -20.02 -1.75
N ALA A 458 -13.36 -18.74 -1.97
CA ALA A 458 -12.41 -17.94 -1.21
C ALA A 458 -13.00 -16.53 -1.00
N PHE A 459 -12.82 -15.97 0.19
CA PHE A 459 -13.34 -14.66 0.57
C PHE A 459 -12.44 -14.04 1.65
N GLY A 460 -12.12 -12.78 1.47
CA GLY A 460 -11.38 -11.98 2.45
C GLY A 460 -11.56 -10.50 2.13
N GLY A 461 -11.34 -9.64 3.11
CA GLY A 461 -11.49 -8.19 2.92
C GLY A 461 -11.61 -7.43 4.24
N HIS A 462 -12.01 -6.18 4.12
CA HIS A 462 -12.25 -5.23 5.20
C HIS A 462 -13.62 -4.58 5.07
N ALA A 463 -14.00 -3.75 6.05
CA ALA A 463 -15.29 -3.04 6.04
C ALA A 463 -15.54 -2.27 4.72
N MET A 464 -14.51 -1.70 4.13
CA MET A 464 -14.58 -0.84 2.94
C MET A 464 -14.24 -1.55 1.62
N ALA A 465 -13.72 -2.81 1.68
CA ALA A 465 -13.27 -3.52 0.47
C ALA A 465 -13.24 -5.05 0.63
#